data_02ba05f28a16d095d6d4cc9755d15705
#
_entry.id   02ba05f28a16d095d6d4cc9755d15705
#
_cell.length_a   1.000
_cell.length_b   1.000
_cell.length_c   1.000
_cell.angle_alpha   90.00
_cell.angle_beta   90.00
_cell.angle_gamma   90.00
#
_symmetry.space_group_name_H-M   'P 1'
#
loop_
_entity.id
_entity.type
_entity.pdbx_description
1 polymer ?
#
loop_
_entity_poly.entity_id
_entity_poly.type
_entity_poly.pdbx_seq_one_letter_code
_entity_poly.pdbx_strand_id
1 'polypeptide(L)'
;LFGIQVMAAGLVSDATHFAPGGATDRAFYHAVDTVCPAWFIPVFTVVNAFVAIFACLVVAHSSTARLIFAMARDKVMPPALSRTNSKGVPWVAIIVVATVTAILAITFDSHVETMTTLVTFGALSSYVLLHADVIVQCIVKERSHNWVRHLIVPILGALTLLVALAKTEEMTRIVGLGWLAAGIIGAVIARVRHSHHVG
;
A
#
# COMPACT_ATOMS: atom_id res chain seq x y z
N LEU A 1 -17.06 -2.92 -8.24
CA LEU A 1 -17.52 -3.36 -6.91
C LEU A 1 -17.88 -2.15 -6.03
N PHE A 2 -16.98 -1.19 -5.82
CA PHE A 2 -17.24 0.00 -4.99
C PHE A 2 -18.46 0.83 -5.45
N GLY A 3 -18.61 1.06 -6.77
CA GLY A 3 -19.76 1.80 -7.32
C GLY A 3 -21.11 1.09 -7.08
N ILE A 4 -21.12 -0.24 -7.13
CA ILE A 4 -22.33 -1.04 -6.85
C ILE A 4 -22.67 -0.96 -5.35
N GLN A 5 -21.67 -0.97 -4.47
CA GLN A 5 -21.88 -0.81 -3.02
C GLN A 5 -22.45 0.55 -2.68
N VAL A 6 -21.90 1.63 -3.28
CA VAL A 6 -22.41 3.01 -3.09
C VAL A 6 -23.83 3.16 -3.63
N MET A 7 -24.14 2.61 -4.81
CA MET A 7 -25.52 2.61 -5.34
C MET A 7 -26.48 1.81 -4.48
N ALA A 8 -26.08 0.61 -4.02
CA ALA A 8 -26.92 -0.21 -3.15
C ALA A 8 -27.17 0.50 -1.80
N ALA A 9 -26.14 1.10 -1.20
CA ALA A 9 -26.28 1.87 0.02
C ALA A 9 -27.18 3.10 -0.18
N GLY A 10 -27.05 3.82 -1.30
CA GLY A 10 -27.86 4.98 -1.60
C GLY A 10 -29.34 4.67 -1.92
N LEU A 11 -29.65 3.47 -2.44
CA LEU A 11 -31.01 3.03 -2.72
C LEU A 11 -31.76 2.49 -1.48
N VAL A 12 -31.03 2.01 -0.49
CA VAL A 12 -31.59 1.29 0.67
C VAL A 12 -31.62 2.15 1.94
N SER A 13 -30.77 3.17 2.03
CA SER A 13 -30.68 3.98 3.24
C SER A 13 -31.03 5.44 2.98
N ASP A 14 -31.80 5.99 3.92
CA ASP A 14 -32.07 7.41 3.97
C ASP A 14 -30.74 8.16 4.22
N ALA A 15 -30.46 9.19 3.42
CA ALA A 15 -29.21 9.94 3.47
C ALA A 15 -28.89 10.55 4.86
N THR A 16 -29.89 10.64 5.71
CA THR A 16 -29.77 11.12 7.11
C THR A 16 -28.96 10.19 8.02
N HIS A 17 -28.85 8.91 7.68
CA HIS A 17 -28.07 7.93 8.45
C HIS A 17 -26.54 7.98 8.19
N PHE A 18 -26.11 8.73 7.19
CA PHE A 18 -24.70 8.90 6.81
C PHE A 18 -24.11 10.25 7.24
N ALA A 19 -24.71 10.90 8.26
CA ALA A 19 -24.18 12.16 8.78
C ALA A 19 -22.74 11.98 9.29
N PRO A 20 -21.83 12.96 9.10
CA PRO A 20 -20.48 12.93 9.63
C PRO A 20 -20.50 12.73 11.15
N GLY A 21 -19.84 11.67 11.65
CA GLY A 21 -19.84 11.27 13.07
C GLY A 21 -20.85 10.19 13.45
N GLY A 22 -21.68 9.73 12.52
CA GLY A 22 -22.52 8.54 12.69
C GLY A 22 -21.78 7.25 12.33
N ALA A 23 -22.48 6.12 12.39
CA ALA A 23 -21.96 4.77 12.12
C ALA A 23 -21.57 4.54 10.63
N THR A 24 -20.82 5.46 10.04
CA THR A 24 -20.38 5.41 8.63
C THR A 24 -19.57 4.14 8.37
N ASP A 25 -18.79 3.68 9.34
CA ASP A 25 -17.99 2.45 9.25
C ASP A 25 -18.83 1.18 9.14
N ARG A 26 -20.10 1.25 9.57
CA ARG A 26 -21.06 0.13 9.52
C ARG A 26 -22.19 0.36 8.54
N ALA A 27 -22.14 1.43 7.74
CA ALA A 27 -23.20 1.80 6.81
C ALA A 27 -23.61 0.65 5.87
N PHE A 28 -22.63 -0.09 5.36
CA PHE A 28 -22.88 -1.26 4.53
C PHE A 28 -23.64 -2.36 5.29
N TYR A 29 -23.23 -2.65 6.52
CA TYR A 29 -23.89 -3.67 7.35
C TYR A 29 -25.32 -3.26 7.73
N HIS A 30 -25.57 -1.98 8.00
CA HIS A 30 -26.91 -1.46 8.23
C HIS A 30 -27.80 -1.59 7.00
N ALA A 31 -27.30 -1.24 5.81
CA ALA A 31 -28.05 -1.39 4.57
C ALA A 31 -28.40 -2.86 4.28
N VAL A 32 -27.47 -3.77 4.58
CA VAL A 32 -27.70 -5.22 4.38
C VAL A 32 -28.68 -5.78 5.41
N ASP A 33 -28.64 -5.31 6.65
CA ASP A 33 -29.53 -5.76 7.75
C ASP A 33 -31.01 -5.44 7.48
N THR A 34 -31.27 -4.37 6.74
CA THR A 34 -32.65 -4.00 6.35
C THR A 34 -33.25 -4.85 5.25
N VAL A 35 -32.42 -5.50 4.42
CA VAL A 35 -32.86 -6.21 3.20
C VAL A 35 -32.66 -7.73 3.31
N CYS A 36 -31.65 -8.18 4.08
CA CYS A 36 -31.26 -9.57 4.14
C CYS A 36 -31.74 -10.27 5.44
N PRO A 37 -31.96 -11.60 5.42
CA PRO A 37 -32.27 -12.35 6.63
C PRO A 37 -31.14 -12.28 7.65
N ALA A 38 -31.46 -12.34 8.95
CA ALA A 38 -30.52 -12.19 10.06
C ALA A 38 -29.31 -13.15 10.02
N TRP A 39 -29.42 -14.30 9.39
CA TRP A 39 -28.31 -15.25 9.23
C TRP A 39 -27.28 -14.83 8.17
N PHE A 40 -27.65 -13.93 7.26
CA PHE A 40 -26.79 -13.55 6.14
C PHE A 40 -25.57 -12.76 6.60
N ILE A 41 -25.74 -11.79 7.53
CA ILE A 41 -24.66 -10.93 8.02
C ILE A 41 -23.51 -11.74 8.65
N PRO A 42 -23.76 -12.64 9.62
CA PRO A 42 -22.68 -13.40 10.22
C PRO A 42 -21.97 -14.31 9.21
N VAL A 43 -22.69 -14.95 8.30
CA VAL A 43 -22.07 -15.76 7.23
C VAL A 43 -21.23 -14.90 6.30
N PHE A 44 -21.76 -13.78 5.83
CA PHE A 44 -21.06 -12.85 4.97
C PHE A 44 -19.78 -12.29 5.64
N THR A 45 -19.87 -11.94 6.92
CA THR A 45 -18.73 -11.43 7.69
C THR A 45 -17.62 -12.47 7.82
N VAL A 46 -17.97 -13.71 8.15
CA VAL A 46 -17.00 -14.82 8.26
C VAL A 46 -16.36 -15.12 6.90
N VAL A 47 -17.15 -15.21 5.84
CA VAL A 47 -16.62 -15.46 4.49
C VAL A 47 -15.72 -14.31 4.03
N ASN A 48 -16.14 -13.07 4.23
CA ASN A 48 -15.35 -11.91 3.87
C ASN A 48 -14.04 -11.84 4.65
N ALA A 49 -14.08 -12.08 5.98
CA ALA A 49 -12.89 -12.13 6.80
C ALA A 49 -11.92 -13.22 6.34
N PHE A 50 -12.43 -14.42 6.07
CA PHE A 50 -11.58 -15.54 5.68
C PHE A 50 -11.01 -15.38 4.26
N VAL A 51 -11.85 -15.03 3.29
CA VAL A 51 -11.43 -14.96 1.87
C VAL A 51 -10.66 -13.67 1.60
N ALA A 52 -11.18 -12.50 1.98
CA ALA A 52 -10.57 -11.23 1.65
C ALA A 52 -9.30 -10.97 2.50
N ILE A 53 -9.38 -11.14 3.81
CA ILE A 53 -8.26 -10.82 4.71
C ILE A 53 -7.13 -11.84 4.53
N PHE A 54 -7.45 -13.15 4.58
CA PHE A 54 -6.43 -14.19 4.46
C PHE A 54 -5.78 -14.20 3.07
N ALA A 55 -6.55 -14.12 2.00
CA ALA A 55 -6.01 -14.08 0.64
C ALA A 55 -5.14 -12.83 0.42
N CYS A 56 -5.60 -11.64 0.84
CA CYS A 56 -4.82 -10.42 0.75
C CYS A 56 -3.53 -10.49 1.56
N LEU A 57 -3.58 -11.05 2.78
CA LEU A 57 -2.41 -11.22 3.63
C LEU A 57 -1.36 -12.10 2.97
N VAL A 58 -1.74 -13.25 2.43
CA VAL A 58 -0.81 -14.18 1.77
C VAL A 58 -0.17 -13.53 0.55
N VAL A 59 -0.95 -12.85 -0.29
CA VAL A 59 -0.45 -12.17 -1.49
C VAL A 59 0.48 -11.03 -1.12
N ALA A 60 0.10 -10.17 -0.17
CA ALA A 60 0.92 -9.04 0.27
C ALA A 60 2.26 -9.52 0.88
N HIS A 61 2.21 -10.53 1.76
CA HIS A 61 3.41 -11.13 2.37
C HIS A 61 4.37 -11.71 1.33
N SER A 62 3.82 -12.49 0.40
CA SER A 62 4.59 -13.11 -0.67
C SER A 62 5.22 -12.06 -1.60
N SER A 63 4.48 -11.02 -1.97
CA SER A 63 4.97 -9.94 -2.84
C SER A 63 6.08 -9.14 -2.17
N THR A 64 5.91 -8.77 -0.89
CA THR A 64 6.92 -8.03 -0.12
C THR A 64 8.18 -8.86 0.07
N ALA A 65 8.06 -10.14 0.40
CA ALA A 65 9.21 -11.03 0.56
C ALA A 65 10.01 -11.18 -0.74
N ARG A 66 9.34 -11.26 -1.89
CA ARG A 66 9.98 -11.30 -3.22
C ARG A 66 10.68 -9.98 -3.56
N LEU A 67 10.10 -8.86 -3.19
CA LEU A 67 10.71 -7.54 -3.40
C LEU A 67 11.99 -7.42 -2.57
N ILE A 68 11.96 -7.77 -1.28
CA ILE A 68 13.13 -7.75 -0.39
C ILE A 68 14.22 -8.70 -0.92
N PHE A 69 13.84 -9.88 -1.38
CA PHE A 69 14.77 -10.83 -2.00
C PHE A 69 15.45 -10.23 -3.25
N ALA A 70 14.69 -9.59 -4.14
CA ALA A 70 15.22 -8.95 -5.33
C ALA A 70 16.22 -7.83 -4.97
N MET A 71 15.85 -6.96 -4.02
CA MET A 71 16.74 -5.90 -3.52
C MET A 71 18.02 -6.44 -2.90
N ALA A 72 17.95 -7.56 -2.17
CA ALA A 72 19.12 -8.20 -1.59
C ALA A 72 20.00 -8.84 -2.66
N ARG A 73 19.43 -9.43 -3.70
CA ARG A 73 20.17 -9.97 -4.87
C ARG A 73 20.89 -8.86 -5.62
N ASP A 74 20.26 -7.71 -5.76
CA ASP A 74 20.82 -6.52 -6.42
C ASP A 74 21.80 -5.74 -5.51
N LYS A 75 22.18 -6.32 -4.35
CA LYS A 75 23.12 -5.76 -3.36
C LYS A 75 22.69 -4.43 -2.73
N VAL A 76 21.41 -4.06 -2.84
CA VAL A 76 20.82 -2.88 -2.17
C VAL A 76 20.56 -3.17 -0.69
N MET A 77 20.29 -4.45 -0.36
CA MET A 77 20.06 -4.92 1.00
C MET A 77 21.08 -6.00 1.41
N PRO A 78 21.18 -6.34 2.71
CA PRO A 78 22.10 -7.36 3.17
C PRO A 78 21.94 -8.70 2.43
N PRO A 79 23.03 -9.34 1.98
CA PRO A 79 22.98 -10.56 1.17
C PRO A 79 22.35 -11.76 1.89
N ALA A 80 22.23 -11.71 3.21
CA ALA A 80 21.55 -12.74 3.99
C ALA A 80 20.07 -12.90 3.58
N LEU A 81 19.40 -11.82 3.14
CA LEU A 81 18.01 -11.81 2.70
C LEU A 81 17.81 -12.46 1.31
N SER A 82 18.88 -12.67 0.55
CA SER A 82 18.83 -13.38 -0.74
C SER A 82 18.98 -14.91 -0.61
N ARG A 83 19.00 -15.45 0.61
CA ARG A 83 19.06 -16.90 0.81
C ARG A 83 17.73 -17.56 0.48
N THR A 84 17.82 -18.58 -0.37
CA THR A 84 16.69 -19.43 -0.77
C THR A 84 16.82 -20.83 -0.20
N ASN A 85 15.67 -21.49 -0.06
CA ASN A 85 15.61 -22.91 0.25
C ASN A 85 15.90 -23.74 -1.02
N SER A 86 16.06 -25.05 -0.90
CA SER A 86 16.21 -26.02 -2.00
C SER A 86 15.12 -25.92 -3.08
N LYS A 87 13.95 -25.37 -2.74
CA LYS A 87 12.82 -25.10 -3.65
C LYS A 87 12.82 -23.70 -4.24
N GLY A 88 13.89 -22.89 -4.06
CA GLY A 88 13.97 -21.52 -4.58
C GLY A 88 13.13 -20.49 -3.81
N VAL A 89 12.58 -20.83 -2.64
CA VAL A 89 11.75 -19.93 -1.84
C VAL A 89 12.63 -19.05 -0.94
N PRO A 90 12.49 -17.72 -0.92
CA PRO A 90 13.28 -16.80 -0.09
C PRO A 90 12.82 -16.81 1.37
N TRP A 91 13.10 -17.89 2.08
CA TRP A 91 12.60 -18.13 3.43
C TRP A 91 13.06 -17.07 4.45
N VAL A 92 14.29 -16.55 4.32
CA VAL A 92 14.80 -15.50 5.22
C VAL A 92 14.00 -14.21 5.06
N ALA A 93 13.74 -13.80 3.82
CA ALA A 93 12.91 -12.61 3.54
C ALA A 93 11.49 -12.78 4.10
N ILE A 94 10.90 -13.97 3.96
CA ILE A 94 9.56 -14.27 4.50
C ILE A 94 9.55 -14.14 6.03
N ILE A 95 10.53 -14.71 6.73
CA ILE A 95 10.61 -14.62 8.20
C ILE A 95 10.78 -13.15 8.64
N VAL A 96 11.65 -12.39 7.97
CA VAL A 96 11.85 -10.99 8.31
C VAL A 96 10.55 -10.17 8.12
N VAL A 97 9.85 -10.35 7.00
CA VAL A 97 8.56 -9.69 6.77
C VAL A 97 7.54 -10.10 7.84
N ALA A 98 7.43 -11.38 8.15
CA ALA A 98 6.52 -11.89 9.16
C ALA A 98 6.82 -11.30 10.54
N THR A 99 8.10 -11.27 10.93
CA THR A 99 8.52 -10.71 12.22
C THR A 99 8.22 -9.23 12.32
N VAL A 100 8.55 -8.44 11.30
CA VAL A 100 8.26 -7.00 11.27
C VAL A 100 6.77 -6.75 11.32
N THR A 101 5.98 -7.49 10.55
CA THR A 101 4.51 -7.36 10.55
C THR A 101 3.92 -7.71 11.92
N ALA A 102 4.42 -8.78 12.57
CA ALA A 102 3.96 -9.16 13.90
C ALA A 102 4.29 -8.10 14.96
N ILE A 103 5.51 -7.56 14.94
CA ILE A 103 5.92 -6.47 15.85
C ILE A 103 5.03 -5.24 15.65
N LEU A 104 4.80 -4.83 14.40
CA LEU A 104 3.93 -3.68 14.09
C LEU A 104 2.49 -3.94 14.55
N ALA A 105 1.95 -5.13 14.32
CA ALA A 105 0.61 -5.49 14.74
C ALA A 105 0.44 -5.41 16.27
N ILE A 106 1.41 -5.90 17.04
CA ILE A 106 1.39 -5.85 18.50
C ILE A 106 1.56 -4.42 19.02
N THR A 107 2.46 -3.65 18.40
CA THR A 107 2.78 -2.29 18.85
C THR A 107 1.64 -1.30 18.58
N PHE A 108 0.91 -1.49 17.48
CA PHE A 108 -0.14 -0.59 17.01
C PHE A 108 -1.55 -1.16 17.12
N ASP A 109 -1.76 -2.18 17.94
CA ASP A 109 -3.07 -2.82 18.14
C ASP A 109 -4.18 -1.81 18.49
N SER A 110 -3.87 -0.81 19.31
CA SER A 110 -4.81 0.26 19.70
C SER A 110 -4.92 1.41 18.69
N HIS A 111 -4.10 1.44 17.63
CA HIS A 111 -3.98 2.55 16.70
C HIS A 111 -4.10 2.11 15.23
N VAL A 112 -5.11 1.29 14.93
CA VAL A 112 -5.36 0.75 13.57
C VAL A 112 -5.55 1.87 12.55
N GLU A 113 -6.19 2.97 12.94
CA GLU A 113 -6.39 4.14 12.08
C GLU A 113 -5.07 4.78 11.66
N THR A 114 -4.13 4.94 12.61
CA THR A 114 -2.78 5.45 12.33
C THR A 114 -2.03 4.53 11.38
N MET A 115 -2.17 3.21 11.55
CA MET A 115 -1.57 2.24 10.62
C MET A 115 -2.12 2.37 9.21
N THR A 116 -3.44 2.48 9.08
CA THR A 116 -4.11 2.63 7.78
C THR A 116 -3.67 3.90 7.07
N THR A 117 -3.56 5.02 7.80
CA THR A 117 -3.08 6.29 7.25
C THR A 117 -1.61 6.23 6.83
N LEU A 118 -0.74 5.60 7.60
CA LEU A 118 0.67 5.40 7.24
C LEU A 118 0.83 4.52 5.99
N VAL A 119 0.07 3.43 5.89
CA VAL A 119 0.07 2.56 4.70
C VAL A 119 -0.42 3.33 3.47
N THR A 120 -1.48 4.11 3.61
CA THR A 120 -2.01 4.96 2.53
C THR A 120 -0.99 6.00 2.08
N PHE A 121 -0.32 6.67 3.03
CA PHE A 121 0.75 7.62 2.72
C PHE A 121 1.91 6.96 1.96
N GLY A 122 2.35 5.79 2.41
CA GLY A 122 3.39 5.00 1.75
C GLY A 122 3.01 4.60 0.32
N ALA A 123 1.77 4.16 0.12
CA ALA A 123 1.25 3.81 -1.21
C ALA A 123 1.20 5.03 -2.14
N LEU A 124 0.62 6.14 -1.68
CA LEU A 124 0.54 7.38 -2.47
C LEU A 124 1.93 7.91 -2.85
N SER A 125 2.88 7.91 -1.90
CA SER A 125 4.26 8.32 -2.16
C SER A 125 4.94 7.43 -3.20
N SER A 126 4.74 6.11 -3.11
CA SER A 126 5.28 5.15 -4.07
C SER A 126 4.72 5.36 -5.47
N TYR A 127 3.42 5.67 -5.59
CA TYR A 127 2.81 5.98 -6.89
C TYR A 127 3.32 7.30 -7.49
N VAL A 128 3.56 8.32 -6.67
CA VAL A 128 4.19 9.57 -7.15
C VAL A 128 5.58 9.29 -7.72
N LEU A 129 6.39 8.49 -7.01
CA LEU A 129 7.71 8.08 -7.49
C LEU A 129 7.63 7.26 -8.78
N LEU A 130 6.65 6.36 -8.89
CA LEU A 130 6.41 5.58 -10.11
C LEU A 130 6.10 6.49 -11.31
N HIS A 131 5.26 7.52 -11.13
CA HIS A 131 4.98 8.48 -12.20
C HIS A 131 6.22 9.26 -12.61
N ALA A 132 7.07 9.63 -11.66
CA ALA A 132 8.36 10.26 -11.95
C ALA A 132 9.30 9.33 -12.72
N ASP A 133 9.36 8.06 -12.34
CA ASP A 133 10.18 7.05 -13.02
C ASP A 133 9.73 6.82 -14.47
N VAL A 134 8.42 6.73 -14.72
CA VAL A 134 7.86 6.63 -16.08
C VAL A 134 8.30 7.82 -16.95
N ILE A 135 8.26 9.04 -16.42
CA ILE A 135 8.70 10.23 -17.15
C ILE A 135 10.19 10.14 -17.49
N VAL A 136 11.02 9.80 -16.50
CA VAL A 136 12.46 9.66 -16.70
C VAL A 136 12.78 8.55 -17.69
N GLN A 137 12.16 7.40 -17.56
CA GLN A 137 12.40 6.26 -18.44
C GLN A 137 11.98 6.55 -19.87
N CYS A 138 10.74 6.98 -20.09
CA CYS A 138 10.19 7.12 -21.43
C CYS A 138 10.68 8.38 -22.16
N ILE A 139 10.88 9.50 -21.45
CA ILE A 139 11.25 10.77 -22.08
C ILE A 139 12.76 10.96 -22.12
N VAL A 140 13.46 10.72 -21.01
CA VAL A 140 14.89 11.00 -20.92
C VAL A 140 15.72 9.87 -21.54
N LYS A 141 15.39 8.61 -21.24
CA LYS A 141 16.17 7.45 -21.73
C LYS A 141 15.73 6.97 -23.10
N GLU A 142 14.43 6.77 -23.32
CA GLU A 142 13.90 6.21 -24.58
C GLU A 142 13.58 7.28 -25.63
N ARG A 143 13.63 8.57 -25.28
CA ARG A 143 13.32 9.72 -26.14
C ARG A 143 12.01 9.56 -26.92
N SER A 144 11.00 9.02 -26.25
CA SER A 144 9.70 8.75 -26.86
C SER A 144 9.01 10.04 -27.31
N HIS A 145 8.47 10.05 -28.53
CA HIS A 145 7.75 11.20 -29.13
C HIS A 145 6.28 11.30 -28.67
N ASN A 146 5.77 10.31 -27.90
CA ASN A 146 4.39 10.29 -27.45
C ASN A 146 4.21 11.10 -26.13
N TRP A 147 4.33 12.41 -26.24
CA TRP A 147 4.27 13.36 -25.12
C TRP A 147 2.97 13.26 -24.30
N VAL A 148 1.84 13.01 -24.96
CA VAL A 148 0.55 12.89 -24.24
C VAL A 148 0.57 11.71 -23.27
N ARG A 149 1.00 10.55 -23.75
CA ARG A 149 0.94 9.30 -22.97
C ARG A 149 2.04 9.20 -21.91
N HIS A 150 3.25 9.73 -22.20
CA HIS A 150 4.42 9.55 -21.36
C HIS A 150 4.79 10.79 -20.53
N LEU A 151 4.12 11.94 -20.75
CA LEU A 151 4.31 13.16 -19.98
C LEU A 151 3.01 13.65 -19.34
N ILE A 152 1.98 13.92 -20.13
CA ILE A 152 0.74 14.56 -19.63
C ILE A 152 0.01 13.62 -18.67
N VAL A 153 -0.19 12.36 -19.03
CA VAL A 153 -0.90 11.39 -18.18
C VAL A 153 -0.17 11.15 -16.85
N PRO A 154 1.16 10.88 -16.81
CA PRO A 154 1.87 10.75 -15.54
C PRO A 154 1.88 12.02 -14.70
N ILE A 155 1.98 13.21 -15.31
CA ILE A 155 1.93 14.48 -14.56
C ILE A 155 0.55 14.68 -13.92
N LEU A 156 -0.54 14.46 -14.66
CA LEU A 156 -1.89 14.55 -14.10
C LEU A 156 -2.10 13.53 -12.98
N GLY A 157 -1.64 12.30 -13.15
CA GLY A 157 -1.67 11.28 -12.11
C GLY A 157 -0.88 11.69 -10.86
N ALA A 158 0.36 12.14 -11.04
CA ALA A 158 1.20 12.60 -9.95
C ALA A 158 0.58 13.82 -9.22
N LEU A 159 0.02 14.77 -9.96
CA LEU A 159 -0.63 15.95 -9.37
C LEU A 159 -1.85 15.57 -8.50
N THR A 160 -2.68 14.66 -9.00
CA THR A 160 -3.84 14.15 -8.25
C THR A 160 -3.39 13.48 -6.95
N LEU A 161 -2.33 12.66 -7.01
CA LEU A 161 -1.76 11.99 -5.85
C LEU A 161 -1.12 12.97 -4.86
N LEU A 162 -0.44 14.00 -5.34
CA LEU A 162 0.14 15.05 -4.50
C LEU A 162 -0.93 15.86 -3.78
N VAL A 163 -2.06 16.17 -4.45
CA VAL A 163 -3.20 16.82 -3.81
C VAL A 163 -3.79 15.92 -2.73
N ALA A 164 -3.96 14.62 -3.00
CA ALA A 164 -4.42 13.67 -1.99
C ALA A 164 -3.46 13.60 -0.80
N LEU A 165 -2.14 13.57 -1.05
CA LEU A 165 -1.11 13.56 -0.01
C LEU A 165 -1.13 14.84 0.84
N ALA A 166 -1.35 15.99 0.22
CA ALA A 166 -1.45 17.28 0.92
C ALA A 166 -2.70 17.40 1.81
N LYS A 167 -3.76 16.64 1.49
CA LYS A 167 -5.00 16.56 2.28
C LYS A 167 -4.93 15.55 3.43
N THR A 168 -3.85 14.77 3.55
CA THR A 168 -3.66 13.83 4.64
C THR A 168 -3.37 14.56 5.96
N GLU A 169 -3.74 13.97 7.08
CA GLU A 169 -3.52 14.52 8.43
C GLU A 169 -2.07 14.91 8.69
N GLU A 170 -1.86 15.96 9.50
CA GLU A 170 -0.52 16.50 9.78
C GLU A 170 0.44 15.48 10.41
N MET A 171 -0.03 14.68 11.36
CA MET A 171 0.78 13.63 11.99
C MET A 171 1.26 12.60 10.97
N THR A 172 0.38 12.16 10.09
CA THR A 172 0.70 11.20 9.02
C THR A 172 1.71 11.78 8.03
N ARG A 173 1.59 13.07 7.69
CA ARG A 173 2.57 13.76 6.82
C ARG A 173 3.96 13.80 7.44
N ILE A 174 4.06 14.16 8.72
CA ILE A 174 5.35 14.26 9.43
C ILE A 174 6.03 12.90 9.48
N VAL A 175 5.32 11.87 9.92
CA VAL A 175 5.86 10.51 10.02
C VAL A 175 6.18 9.95 8.63
N GLY A 176 5.29 10.15 7.65
CA GLY A 176 5.49 9.69 6.29
C GLY A 176 6.67 10.35 5.59
N LEU A 177 6.84 11.67 5.73
CA LEU A 177 8.01 12.39 5.22
C LEU A 177 9.30 11.95 5.90
N GLY A 178 9.26 11.66 7.21
CA GLY A 178 10.38 11.08 7.94
C GLY A 178 10.82 9.72 7.37
N TRP A 179 9.86 8.83 7.10
CA TRP A 179 10.12 7.54 6.46
C TRP A 179 10.69 7.69 5.04
N LEU A 180 10.14 8.62 4.27
CA LEU A 180 10.60 8.88 2.90
C LEU A 180 12.04 9.43 2.90
N ALA A 181 12.35 10.35 3.81
CA ALA A 181 13.70 10.85 3.99
C ALA A 181 14.67 9.72 4.41
N ALA A 182 14.28 8.88 5.36
CA ALA A 182 15.08 7.72 5.77
C ALA A 182 15.33 6.75 4.60
N GLY A 183 14.32 6.51 3.78
CA GLY A 183 14.43 5.69 2.56
C GLY A 183 15.40 6.28 1.54
N ILE A 184 15.32 7.59 1.29
CA ILE A 184 16.24 8.29 0.37
C ILE A 184 17.68 8.25 0.90
N ILE A 185 17.89 8.52 2.19
CA ILE A 185 19.21 8.43 2.82
C ILE A 185 19.78 7.01 2.69
N GLY A 186 18.96 6.00 2.99
CA GLY A 186 19.35 4.59 2.81
C GLY A 186 19.76 4.25 1.38
N ALA A 187 18.99 4.72 0.40
CA ALA A 187 19.29 4.52 -1.02
C ALA A 187 20.59 5.21 -1.45
N VAL A 188 20.83 6.43 -0.98
CA VAL A 188 22.08 7.18 -1.26
C VAL A 188 23.27 6.46 -0.63
N ILE A 189 23.17 6.01 0.61
CA ILE A 189 24.25 5.26 1.30
C ILE A 189 24.56 3.96 0.55
N ALA A 190 23.52 3.22 0.14
CA ALA A 190 23.69 2.00 -0.63
C ALA A 190 24.40 2.26 -1.97
N ARG A 191 24.05 3.35 -2.66
CA ARG A 191 24.67 3.74 -3.93
C ARG A 191 26.14 4.13 -3.77
N VAL A 192 26.47 4.88 -2.74
CA VAL A 192 27.86 5.30 -2.43
C VAL A 192 28.72 4.06 -2.08
N ARG A 193 28.20 3.13 -1.29
CA ARG A 193 28.91 1.88 -0.98
C ARG A 193 29.16 1.02 -2.21
N HIS A 194 28.22 1.02 -3.16
CA HIS A 194 28.39 0.24 -4.39
C HIS A 194 29.46 0.84 -5.31
N SER A 195 29.60 2.17 -5.35
CA SER A 195 30.64 2.82 -6.15
C SER A 195 32.06 2.57 -5.63
N HIS A 196 32.25 2.35 -4.33
CA HIS A 196 33.54 2.05 -3.72
C HIS A 196 34.02 0.59 -3.89
N HIS A 197 33.14 -0.32 -4.34
CA HIS A 197 33.52 -1.72 -4.59
C HIS A 197 33.81 -2.05 -6.06
N VAL A 198 33.63 -1.11 -6.96
CA VAL A 198 33.85 -1.30 -8.42
C VAL A 198 35.08 -0.53 -8.93
N GLY A 199 35.78 0.20 -8.06
CA GLY A 199 37.11 0.78 -8.32
C GLY A 199 38.20 -0.03 -7.67
#